data_4b5bbd5ef25efdc7d45a4d91c8a6a816
#
_entry.id   4b5bbd5ef25efdc7d45a4d91c8a6a816
#
_cell.length_a   1.000
_cell.length_b   1.000
_cell.length_c   1.000
_cell.angle_alpha   90.00
_cell.angle_beta   90.00
_cell.angle_gamma   90.00
#
_symmetry.space_group_name_H-M   'P 1'
#
loop_
_entity.id
_entity.type
_entity.pdbx_description
1 polymer ?
#
loop_
_entity_poly.entity_id
_entity_poly.type
_entity_poly.pdbx_seq_one_letter_code
_entity_poly.pdbx_strand_id
1 'polypeptide(L)'
;QTAKMLRQLMHMAQYVQSHALHFFHLASPDLLFGMDAEPAKRNVIGLIFEKPEIAVKGVMLRKFGQEIIEMLGGKKVHPSFAIPGGVNRALSPEQREKILQQVDGVIANFQFALDLIKDYYAQHGKEAANFASFSSGYLGLVDDNGNLELYDGKLRLRDEKGTILEDKVDPKDYLSIIEERVEDWSYLKFPYYKKWGYPRGIYRVGPLGRLNVVDGITTPLANKELREFKKLSINGIVEGSLFYHYARLIEALYAAEK
;
A
#
# COMPACT_ATOMS: atom_id res chain seq x y z
N GLN A 1 -22.20 -2.02 14.01
CA GLN A 1 -20.78 -2.27 14.31
C GLN A 1 -20.23 -3.45 13.50
N THR A 2 -20.86 -4.64 13.54
CA THR A 2 -20.41 -5.86 12.82
C THR A 2 -20.26 -5.64 11.31
N ALA A 3 -21.22 -4.99 10.65
CA ALA A 3 -21.14 -4.71 9.22
C ALA A 3 -19.91 -3.84 8.87
N LYS A 4 -19.55 -2.87 9.72
CA LYS A 4 -18.35 -2.04 9.55
C LYS A 4 -17.08 -2.91 9.68
N MET A 5 -17.00 -3.78 10.67
CA MET A 5 -15.87 -4.69 10.85
C MET A 5 -15.70 -5.65 9.66
N LEU A 6 -16.79 -6.20 9.13
CA LEU A 6 -16.73 -7.07 7.95
C LEU A 6 -16.30 -6.33 6.69
N ARG A 7 -16.70 -5.06 6.53
CA ARG A 7 -16.21 -4.20 5.44
C ARG A 7 -14.72 -3.89 5.58
N GLN A 8 -14.24 -3.64 6.81
CA GLN A 8 -12.81 -3.47 7.09
C GLN A 8 -12.04 -4.75 6.76
N LEU A 9 -12.52 -5.92 7.17
CA LEU A 9 -11.89 -7.20 6.84
C LEU A 9 -11.78 -7.40 5.33
N MET A 10 -12.85 -7.14 4.57
CA MET A 10 -12.81 -7.20 3.10
C MET A 10 -11.77 -6.24 2.53
N HIS A 11 -11.70 -5.03 3.07
CA HIS A 11 -10.76 -4.00 2.63
C HIS A 11 -9.31 -4.38 2.93
N MET A 12 -9.02 -4.91 4.13
CA MET A 12 -7.68 -5.41 4.47
C MET A 12 -7.29 -6.61 3.60
N ALA A 13 -8.20 -7.54 3.34
CA ALA A 13 -7.98 -8.65 2.42
C ALA A 13 -7.65 -8.15 0.99
N GLN A 14 -8.29 -7.07 0.55
CA GLN A 14 -7.98 -6.42 -0.72
C GLN A 14 -6.54 -5.84 -0.73
N TYR A 15 -6.10 -5.21 0.36
CA TYR A 15 -4.71 -4.74 0.46
C TYR A 15 -3.72 -5.90 0.42
N VAL A 16 -3.97 -6.97 1.18
CA VAL A 16 -3.11 -8.17 1.19
C VAL A 16 -2.95 -8.73 -0.22
N GLN A 17 -4.07 -9.03 -0.93
CA GLN A 17 -3.98 -9.64 -2.25
C GLN A 17 -3.42 -8.70 -3.32
N SER A 18 -3.78 -7.41 -3.29
CA SER A 18 -3.36 -6.43 -4.28
C SER A 18 -1.87 -6.09 -4.13
N HIS A 19 -1.41 -5.91 -2.91
CA HIS A 19 0.00 -5.62 -2.63
C HIS A 19 0.90 -6.83 -2.91
N ALA A 20 0.44 -8.04 -2.59
CA ALA A 20 1.14 -9.26 -2.97
C ALA A 20 1.22 -9.41 -4.50
N LEU A 21 0.11 -9.18 -5.22
CA LEU A 21 0.12 -9.20 -6.69
C LEU A 21 1.15 -8.21 -7.25
N HIS A 22 1.09 -6.95 -6.78
CA HIS A 22 1.98 -5.92 -7.28
C HIS A 22 3.46 -6.26 -7.03
N PHE A 23 3.81 -6.63 -5.80
CA PHE A 23 5.20 -6.90 -5.47
C PHE A 23 5.71 -8.16 -6.15
N PHE A 24 5.06 -9.31 -5.96
CA PHE A 24 5.57 -10.60 -6.40
C PHE A 24 5.40 -10.89 -7.89
N HIS A 25 4.38 -10.33 -8.54
CA HIS A 25 4.09 -10.67 -9.95
C HIS A 25 4.47 -9.56 -10.92
N LEU A 26 4.51 -8.30 -10.46
CA LEU A 26 4.79 -7.16 -11.34
C LEU A 26 6.17 -6.57 -11.09
N ALA A 27 6.55 -6.31 -9.83
CA ALA A 27 7.80 -5.62 -9.51
C ALA A 27 8.99 -6.57 -9.28
N SER A 28 8.77 -7.74 -8.67
CA SER A 28 9.87 -8.61 -8.26
C SER A 28 10.73 -9.16 -9.41
N PRO A 29 10.25 -9.41 -10.64
CA PRO A 29 11.13 -9.80 -11.72
C PRO A 29 12.22 -8.75 -12.01
N ASP A 30 11.86 -7.47 -12.04
CA ASP A 30 12.83 -6.39 -12.27
C ASP A 30 13.82 -6.26 -11.11
N LEU A 31 13.34 -6.38 -9.87
CA LEU A 31 14.18 -6.25 -8.68
C LEU A 31 15.12 -7.45 -8.46
N LEU A 32 14.68 -8.66 -8.81
CA LEU A 32 15.42 -9.91 -8.54
C LEU A 32 16.34 -10.36 -9.67
N PHE A 33 16.03 -9.99 -10.89
CA PHE A 33 16.87 -10.30 -12.07
C PHE A 33 17.71 -9.10 -12.52
N GLY A 34 17.35 -7.89 -12.09
CA GLY A 34 17.94 -6.64 -12.56
C GLY A 34 17.19 -6.08 -13.77
N MET A 35 17.19 -4.74 -13.87
CA MET A 35 16.47 -4.04 -14.95
C MET A 35 17.07 -4.27 -16.33
N ASP A 36 18.36 -4.66 -16.39
CA ASP A 36 19.09 -4.99 -17.61
C ASP A 36 19.02 -6.48 -17.98
N ALA A 37 18.31 -7.30 -17.19
CA ALA A 37 18.19 -8.73 -17.47
C ALA A 37 17.40 -8.99 -18.76
N GLU A 38 17.70 -10.13 -19.39
CA GLU A 38 17.06 -10.55 -20.62
C GLU A 38 15.52 -10.57 -20.49
N PRO A 39 14.75 -9.92 -21.39
CA PRO A 39 13.30 -9.82 -21.30
C PRO A 39 12.58 -11.17 -21.19
N ALA A 40 13.13 -12.22 -21.81
CA ALA A 40 12.57 -13.58 -21.74
C ALA A 40 12.57 -14.15 -20.31
N LYS A 41 13.51 -13.70 -19.45
CA LYS A 41 13.61 -14.10 -18.03
C LYS A 41 12.98 -13.11 -17.08
N ARG A 42 13.01 -11.82 -17.41
CA ARG A 42 12.53 -10.71 -16.59
C ARG A 42 11.01 -10.59 -16.59
N ASN A 43 10.34 -11.64 -16.16
CA ASN A 43 8.89 -11.72 -16.04
C ASN A 43 8.49 -12.77 -14.99
N VAL A 44 7.18 -12.87 -14.69
CA VAL A 44 6.67 -13.79 -13.68
C VAL A 44 6.94 -15.26 -14.01
N ILE A 45 7.02 -15.62 -15.28
CA ILE A 45 7.30 -17.01 -15.71
C ILE A 45 8.76 -17.34 -15.40
N GLY A 46 9.69 -16.45 -15.73
CA GLY A 46 11.10 -16.59 -15.32
C GLY A 46 11.25 -16.70 -13.80
N LEU A 47 10.47 -15.94 -13.03
CA LEU A 47 10.47 -16.04 -11.58
C LEU A 47 10.02 -17.44 -11.10
N ILE A 48 8.99 -18.02 -11.70
CA ILE A 48 8.52 -19.36 -11.35
C ILE A 48 9.60 -20.41 -11.60
N PHE A 49 10.35 -20.30 -12.69
CA PHE A 49 11.38 -21.28 -13.03
C PHE A 49 12.67 -21.11 -12.22
N GLU A 50 13.13 -19.88 -12.03
CA GLU A 50 14.45 -19.63 -11.41
C GLU A 50 14.39 -19.40 -9.90
N LYS A 51 13.24 -18.93 -9.38
CA LYS A 51 13.02 -18.62 -7.96
C LYS A 51 11.65 -19.10 -7.48
N PRO A 52 11.35 -20.43 -7.61
CA PRO A 52 10.01 -20.97 -7.34
C PRO A 52 9.50 -20.69 -5.92
N GLU A 53 10.38 -20.66 -4.92
CA GLU A 53 10.00 -20.39 -3.53
C GLU A 53 9.41 -18.99 -3.37
N ILE A 54 9.99 -17.99 -4.05
CA ILE A 54 9.49 -16.61 -4.03
C ILE A 54 8.13 -16.53 -4.74
N ALA A 55 8.04 -17.18 -5.90
CA ALA A 55 6.80 -17.22 -6.68
C ALA A 55 5.64 -17.86 -5.88
N VAL A 56 5.89 -19.00 -5.23
CA VAL A 56 4.89 -19.69 -4.38
C VAL A 56 4.42 -18.81 -3.24
N LYS A 57 5.31 -18.11 -2.52
CA LYS A 57 4.92 -17.19 -1.45
C LYS A 57 3.98 -16.08 -1.97
N GLY A 58 4.29 -15.50 -3.12
CA GLY A 58 3.44 -14.49 -3.75
C GLY A 58 2.05 -15.02 -4.12
N VAL A 59 1.98 -16.23 -4.68
CA VAL A 59 0.71 -16.90 -4.99
C VAL A 59 -0.11 -17.17 -3.73
N MET A 60 0.54 -17.66 -2.66
CA MET A 60 -0.14 -17.95 -1.37
C MET A 60 -0.71 -16.70 -0.72
N LEU A 61 0.05 -15.60 -0.67
CA LEU A 61 -0.40 -14.32 -0.13
C LEU A 61 -1.60 -13.77 -0.91
N ARG A 62 -1.51 -13.78 -2.25
CA ARG A 62 -2.63 -13.36 -3.10
C ARG A 62 -3.85 -14.24 -2.89
N LYS A 63 -3.67 -15.57 -2.86
CA LYS A 63 -4.74 -16.54 -2.63
C LYS A 63 -5.46 -16.28 -1.31
N PHE A 64 -4.73 -16.06 -0.22
CA PHE A 64 -5.30 -15.76 1.10
C PHE A 64 -6.28 -14.59 1.06
N GLY A 65 -5.86 -13.44 0.54
CA GLY A 65 -6.73 -12.27 0.44
C GLY A 65 -7.94 -12.51 -0.49
N GLN A 66 -7.74 -13.22 -1.61
CA GLN A 66 -8.82 -13.58 -2.54
C GLN A 66 -9.84 -14.54 -1.92
N GLU A 67 -9.42 -15.49 -1.09
CA GLU A 67 -10.32 -16.40 -0.39
C GLU A 67 -11.20 -15.66 0.63
N ILE A 68 -10.64 -14.70 1.37
CA ILE A 68 -11.44 -13.87 2.29
C ILE A 68 -12.48 -13.05 1.51
N ILE A 69 -12.08 -12.43 0.39
CA ILE A 69 -13.01 -11.68 -0.47
C ILE A 69 -14.14 -12.59 -0.97
N GLU A 70 -13.83 -13.81 -1.38
CA GLU A 70 -14.80 -14.79 -1.83
C GLU A 70 -15.74 -15.26 -0.69
N MET A 71 -15.19 -15.52 0.50
CA MET A 71 -16.00 -15.89 1.68
C MET A 71 -17.03 -14.82 2.02
N LEU A 72 -16.66 -13.55 1.98
CA LEU A 72 -17.51 -12.42 2.31
C LEU A 72 -18.42 -12.00 1.16
N GLY A 73 -17.91 -11.99 -0.07
CA GLY A 73 -18.60 -11.42 -1.23
C GLY A 73 -19.18 -12.44 -2.21
N GLY A 74 -18.93 -13.74 -1.98
CA GLY A 74 -19.46 -14.85 -2.80
C GLY A 74 -18.69 -15.08 -4.11
N LYS A 75 -17.78 -14.18 -4.49
CA LYS A 75 -16.89 -14.28 -5.66
C LYS A 75 -15.64 -13.43 -5.47
N LYS A 76 -14.56 -13.81 -6.16
CA LYS A 76 -13.24 -13.14 -6.03
C LYS A 76 -13.16 -11.79 -6.72
N VAL A 77 -13.93 -11.59 -7.78
CA VAL A 77 -13.92 -10.38 -8.61
C VAL A 77 -15.30 -9.76 -8.61
N HIS A 78 -15.37 -8.45 -8.43
CA HIS A 78 -16.61 -7.69 -8.29
C HIS A 78 -17.62 -8.30 -7.28
N PRO A 79 -17.21 -8.49 -6.02
CA PRO A 79 -18.10 -9.06 -5.00
C PRO A 79 -19.29 -8.12 -4.71
N SER A 80 -20.49 -8.70 -4.62
CA SER A 80 -21.70 -7.97 -4.19
C SER A 80 -21.83 -8.08 -2.69
N PHE A 81 -21.05 -7.32 -1.94
CA PHE A 81 -20.92 -7.46 -0.49
C PHE A 81 -21.56 -6.31 0.29
N ALA A 82 -21.10 -5.08 0.01
CA ALA A 82 -21.64 -3.89 0.69
C ALA A 82 -22.98 -3.48 0.07
N ILE A 83 -24.00 -3.34 0.89
CA ILE A 83 -25.33 -2.91 0.50
C ILE A 83 -25.79 -1.74 1.39
N PRO A 84 -26.78 -0.95 0.96
CA PRO A 84 -27.40 0.04 1.83
C PRO A 84 -27.86 -0.61 3.14
N GLY A 85 -27.43 -0.04 4.26
CA GLY A 85 -27.75 -0.54 5.60
C GLY A 85 -26.88 -1.67 6.15
N GLY A 86 -25.98 -2.27 5.34
CA GLY A 86 -25.17 -3.36 5.88
C GLY A 86 -24.28 -4.11 4.91
N VAL A 87 -24.29 -5.42 5.02
CA VAL A 87 -23.56 -6.37 4.19
C VAL A 87 -24.43 -7.57 3.85
N ASN A 88 -24.20 -8.19 2.70
CA ASN A 88 -24.99 -9.34 2.20
C ASN A 88 -24.73 -10.65 2.96
N ARG A 89 -23.58 -10.80 3.58
CA ARG A 89 -23.16 -12.03 4.26
C ARG A 89 -22.51 -11.75 5.59
N ALA A 90 -22.75 -12.64 6.54
CA ALA A 90 -21.98 -12.77 7.75
C ALA A 90 -20.77 -13.71 7.51
N LEU A 91 -19.72 -13.56 8.29
CA LEU A 91 -18.63 -14.52 8.38
C LEU A 91 -19.02 -15.62 9.38
N SER A 92 -18.94 -16.90 8.97
CA SER A 92 -19.20 -18.00 9.90
C SER A 92 -18.02 -18.22 10.86
N PRO A 93 -18.25 -18.86 12.04
CA PRO A 93 -17.17 -19.23 12.95
C PRO A 93 -16.08 -20.10 12.27
N GLU A 94 -16.49 -21.03 11.43
CA GLU A 94 -15.57 -21.93 10.70
C GLU A 94 -14.72 -21.15 9.70
N GLN A 95 -15.33 -20.19 8.99
CA GLN A 95 -14.61 -19.32 8.06
C GLN A 95 -13.62 -18.43 8.82
N ARG A 96 -14.02 -17.88 9.96
CA ARG A 96 -13.14 -17.09 10.83
C ARG A 96 -11.94 -17.92 11.30
N GLU A 97 -12.17 -19.15 11.77
CA GLU A 97 -11.09 -20.03 12.21
C GLU A 97 -10.13 -20.37 11.06
N LYS A 98 -10.66 -20.68 9.88
CA LYS A 98 -9.84 -20.93 8.68
C LYS A 98 -8.95 -19.74 8.33
N ILE A 99 -9.41 -18.51 8.51
CA ILE A 99 -8.60 -17.30 8.29
C ILE A 99 -7.50 -17.23 9.34
N LEU A 100 -7.85 -17.36 10.62
CA LEU A 100 -6.90 -17.24 11.73
C LEU A 100 -5.75 -18.24 11.66
N GLN A 101 -6.02 -19.48 11.26
CA GLN A 101 -4.99 -20.53 11.08
C GLN A 101 -3.95 -20.19 10.02
N GLN A 102 -4.21 -19.26 9.13
CA GLN A 102 -3.29 -18.87 8.06
C GLN A 102 -2.52 -17.57 8.35
N VAL A 103 -2.98 -16.74 9.29
CA VAL A 103 -2.45 -15.39 9.54
C VAL A 103 -0.96 -15.39 9.84
N ASP A 104 -0.47 -16.27 10.70
CA ASP A 104 0.95 -16.34 11.06
C ASP A 104 1.84 -16.63 9.84
N GLY A 105 1.40 -17.53 8.96
CA GLY A 105 2.09 -17.84 7.71
C GLY A 105 2.07 -16.67 6.72
N VAL A 106 0.98 -15.90 6.68
CA VAL A 106 0.86 -14.70 5.86
C VAL A 106 1.80 -13.60 6.37
N ILE A 107 1.84 -13.37 7.68
CA ILE A 107 2.77 -12.41 8.31
C ILE A 107 4.22 -12.80 8.02
N ALA A 108 4.59 -14.07 8.22
CA ALA A 108 5.94 -14.55 7.94
C ALA A 108 6.35 -14.37 6.47
N ASN A 109 5.42 -14.57 5.53
CA ASN A 109 5.69 -14.35 4.11
C ASN A 109 5.85 -12.87 3.75
N PHE A 110 5.15 -11.95 4.42
CA PHE A 110 5.39 -10.50 4.24
C PHE A 110 6.70 -10.05 4.88
N GLN A 111 7.08 -10.60 6.03
CA GLN A 111 8.39 -10.35 6.63
C GLN A 111 9.52 -10.81 5.70
N PHE A 112 9.40 -11.99 5.10
CA PHE A 112 10.33 -12.47 4.08
C PHE A 112 10.42 -11.49 2.89
N ALA A 113 9.30 -10.99 2.39
CA ALA A 113 9.29 -10.01 1.30
C ALA A 113 9.95 -8.67 1.70
N LEU A 114 9.76 -8.25 2.96
CA LEU A 114 10.43 -7.07 3.52
C LEU A 114 11.95 -7.25 3.60
N ASP A 115 12.42 -8.42 4.02
CA ASP A 115 13.85 -8.71 4.01
C ASP A 115 14.42 -8.71 2.59
N LEU A 116 13.71 -9.30 1.64
CA LEU A 116 14.10 -9.33 0.22
C LEU A 116 14.25 -7.92 -0.36
N ILE A 117 13.33 -7.00 -0.07
CA ILE A 117 13.42 -5.62 -0.58
C ILE A 117 14.50 -4.82 0.15
N LYS A 118 14.75 -5.08 1.43
CA LYS A 118 15.85 -4.45 2.17
C LYS A 118 17.22 -4.88 1.64
N ASP A 119 17.38 -6.16 1.29
CA ASP A 119 18.59 -6.66 0.64
C ASP A 119 18.83 -6.00 -0.71
N TYR A 120 17.78 -5.80 -1.50
CA TYR A 120 17.88 -5.03 -2.74
C TYR A 120 18.37 -3.59 -2.49
N TYR A 121 17.81 -2.89 -1.51
CA TYR A 121 18.25 -1.52 -1.21
C TYR A 121 19.65 -1.46 -0.59
N ALA A 122 20.10 -2.47 0.12
CA ALA A 122 21.47 -2.56 0.60
C ALA A 122 22.48 -2.59 -0.56
N GLN A 123 22.12 -3.21 -1.69
CA GLN A 123 22.94 -3.33 -2.89
C GLN A 123 22.79 -2.14 -3.85
N HIS A 124 21.58 -1.57 -3.96
CA HIS A 124 21.19 -0.56 -4.96
C HIS A 124 20.73 0.77 -4.34
N GLY A 125 21.15 1.08 -3.10
CA GLY A 125 20.61 2.21 -2.34
C GLY A 125 20.71 3.58 -3.03
N LYS A 126 21.79 3.86 -3.74
CA LYS A 126 21.96 5.12 -4.50
C LYS A 126 20.99 5.21 -5.68
N GLU A 127 20.82 4.12 -6.42
CA GLU A 127 19.88 4.03 -7.53
C GLU A 127 18.44 4.18 -7.02
N ALA A 128 18.08 3.43 -5.99
CA ALA A 128 16.76 3.49 -5.41
C ALA A 128 16.38 4.88 -4.86
N ALA A 129 17.33 5.59 -4.25
CA ALA A 129 17.11 6.93 -3.72
C ALA A 129 16.92 7.98 -4.83
N ASN A 130 17.58 7.81 -5.97
CA ASN A 130 17.59 8.80 -7.05
C ASN A 130 16.60 8.48 -8.17
N PHE A 131 16.11 7.23 -8.27
CA PHE A 131 15.22 6.84 -9.35
C PHE A 131 13.89 7.57 -9.27
N ALA A 132 13.59 8.37 -10.29
CA ALA A 132 12.39 9.19 -10.40
C ALA A 132 12.09 9.94 -9.10
N SER A 133 13.13 10.48 -8.46
CA SER A 133 13.01 11.33 -7.27
C SER A 133 12.70 12.76 -7.70
N PHE A 134 11.70 13.35 -7.11
CA PHE A 134 11.33 14.75 -7.33
C PHE A 134 10.55 15.27 -6.12
N SER A 135 10.73 16.55 -5.85
CA SER A 135 10.06 17.23 -4.73
C SER A 135 8.55 17.37 -5.00
N SER A 136 7.72 16.99 -4.02
CA SER A 136 6.26 17.08 -4.08
C SER A 136 5.63 17.12 -2.69
N GLY A 137 4.34 17.43 -2.60
CA GLY A 137 3.54 17.13 -1.41
C GLY A 137 3.26 15.62 -1.26
N TYR A 138 2.67 15.25 -0.14
CA TYR A 138 2.24 13.88 0.17
C TYR A 138 0.86 13.89 0.82
N LEU A 139 -0.07 13.09 0.31
CA LEU A 139 -1.44 13.01 0.81
C LEU A 139 -1.77 11.58 1.22
N GLY A 140 -2.41 11.42 2.37
CA GLY A 140 -2.87 10.14 2.90
C GLY A 140 -3.95 10.29 3.95
N LEU A 141 -4.42 9.16 4.47
CA LEU A 141 -5.36 9.11 5.58
C LEU A 141 -4.62 8.83 6.89
N VAL A 142 -5.07 9.48 7.95
CA VAL A 142 -4.61 9.26 9.33
C VAL A 142 -5.81 9.06 10.26
N ASP A 143 -5.59 8.33 11.36
CA ASP A 143 -6.52 8.28 12.48
C ASP A 143 -6.44 9.56 13.34
N ASP A 144 -7.22 9.63 14.42
CA ASP A 144 -7.23 10.79 15.32
C ASP A 144 -5.89 11.01 16.06
N ASN A 145 -5.01 10.01 16.09
CA ASN A 145 -3.68 10.07 16.70
C ASN A 145 -2.55 10.26 15.67
N GLY A 146 -2.88 10.40 14.38
CA GLY A 146 -1.90 10.57 13.31
C GLY A 146 -1.32 9.26 12.78
N ASN A 147 -1.83 8.10 13.20
CA ASN A 147 -1.38 6.81 12.69
C ASN A 147 -2.00 6.49 11.32
N LEU A 148 -1.39 5.53 10.64
CA LEU A 148 -1.89 5.00 9.36
C LEU A 148 -3.32 4.50 9.50
N GLU A 149 -4.20 5.02 8.67
CA GLU A 149 -5.56 4.52 8.50
C GLU A 149 -5.86 4.29 7.02
N LEU A 150 -6.43 3.13 6.69
CA LEU A 150 -6.72 2.74 5.30
C LEU A 150 -8.21 2.65 5.00
N TYR A 151 -9.09 2.75 6.01
CA TYR A 151 -10.52 2.56 5.84
C TYR A 151 -11.37 3.76 6.28
N ASP A 152 -11.13 4.32 7.47
CA ASP A 152 -12.00 5.31 8.10
C ASP A 152 -11.18 6.45 8.72
N GLY A 153 -10.30 7.03 7.91
CA GLY A 153 -9.38 8.07 8.33
C GLY A 153 -9.77 9.46 7.84
N LYS A 154 -8.96 10.43 8.25
CA LYS A 154 -9.05 11.83 7.84
C LYS A 154 -7.84 12.19 6.98
N LEU A 155 -8.04 13.12 6.04
CA LEU A 155 -6.98 13.54 5.13
C LEU A 155 -5.91 14.34 5.87
N ARG A 156 -4.64 13.99 5.61
CA ARG A 156 -3.46 14.78 5.99
C ARG A 156 -2.59 15.02 4.77
N LEU A 157 -2.19 16.27 4.58
CA LEU A 157 -1.25 16.69 3.56
C LEU A 157 0.03 17.20 4.22
N ARG A 158 1.19 16.73 3.76
CA ARG A 158 2.52 17.26 4.10
C ARG A 158 3.20 17.83 2.87
N ASP A 159 4.07 18.82 3.08
CA ASP A 159 4.97 19.33 2.04
C ASP A 159 6.21 18.43 1.86
N GLU A 160 7.09 18.84 0.94
CA GLU A 160 8.37 18.21 0.64
C GLU A 160 9.38 18.21 1.80
N LYS A 161 9.12 18.99 2.84
CA LYS A 161 9.96 19.09 4.06
C LYS A 161 9.35 18.36 5.25
N GLY A 162 8.21 17.70 5.05
CA GLY A 162 7.48 17.01 6.11
C GLY A 162 6.61 17.91 6.97
N THR A 163 6.48 19.21 6.64
CA THR A 163 5.57 20.13 7.34
C THR A 163 4.11 19.76 7.04
N ILE A 164 3.28 19.65 8.05
CA ILE A 164 1.85 19.42 7.90
C ILE A 164 1.19 20.70 7.38
N LEU A 165 0.60 20.63 6.20
CA LEU A 165 -0.12 21.73 5.56
C LEU A 165 -1.63 21.68 5.87
N GLU A 166 -2.18 20.48 5.88
CA GLU A 166 -3.56 20.21 6.28
C GLU A 166 -3.58 18.98 7.17
N ASP A 167 -4.39 19.00 8.23
CA ASP A 167 -4.49 17.89 9.18
C ASP A 167 -5.93 17.54 9.49
N LYS A 168 -6.23 16.25 9.47
CA LYS A 168 -7.51 15.69 9.90
C LYS A 168 -8.74 16.29 9.19
N VAL A 169 -8.58 16.63 7.90
CA VAL A 169 -9.70 17.11 7.08
C VAL A 169 -10.64 15.93 6.80
N ASP A 170 -11.93 16.14 7.03
CA ASP A 170 -12.96 15.12 6.71
C ASP A 170 -12.92 14.82 5.20
N PRO A 171 -12.83 13.54 4.78
CA PRO A 171 -12.78 13.21 3.35
C PRO A 171 -13.93 13.76 2.51
N LYS A 172 -15.12 14.02 3.11
CA LYS A 172 -16.24 14.66 2.40
C LYS A 172 -15.94 16.12 1.98
N ASP A 173 -15.00 16.78 2.68
CA ASP A 173 -14.63 18.17 2.46
C ASP A 173 -13.38 18.31 1.57
N TYR A 174 -12.97 17.24 0.87
CA TYR A 174 -11.75 17.21 0.04
C TYR A 174 -11.63 18.32 -0.97
N LEU A 175 -12.75 18.80 -1.54
CA LEU A 175 -12.77 19.93 -2.47
C LEU A 175 -12.33 21.27 -1.86
N SER A 176 -12.27 21.35 -0.51
CA SER A 176 -11.71 22.53 0.15
C SER A 176 -10.19 22.64 0.01
N ILE A 177 -9.51 21.50 -0.19
CA ILE A 177 -8.04 21.41 -0.25
C ILE A 177 -7.51 20.94 -1.60
N ILE A 178 -8.32 20.24 -2.41
CA ILE A 178 -7.91 19.68 -3.71
C ILE A 178 -8.66 20.41 -4.84
N GLU A 179 -7.93 20.74 -5.88
CA GLU A 179 -8.46 21.24 -7.14
C GLU A 179 -7.85 20.44 -8.30
N GLU A 180 -8.51 20.41 -9.45
CA GLU A 180 -8.09 19.64 -10.61
C GLU A 180 -7.80 20.56 -11.79
N ARG A 181 -6.64 20.35 -12.42
CA ARG A 181 -6.31 20.98 -13.70
C ARG A 181 -6.74 20.09 -14.87
N VAL A 182 -7.28 20.70 -15.89
CA VAL A 182 -7.61 20.09 -17.18
C VAL A 182 -6.55 20.50 -18.21
N GLU A 183 -6.14 19.58 -19.05
CA GLU A 183 -5.20 19.80 -20.17
C GLU A 183 -5.87 19.36 -21.48
N ASP A 184 -5.68 20.13 -22.56
CA ASP A 184 -6.34 19.88 -23.84
C ASP A 184 -5.95 18.56 -24.51
N TRP A 185 -4.74 18.06 -24.20
CA TRP A 185 -4.18 16.81 -24.74
C TRP A 185 -4.59 15.55 -23.97
N SER A 186 -5.31 15.68 -22.85
CA SER A 186 -5.65 14.54 -21.98
C SER A 186 -7.06 14.67 -21.42
N TYR A 187 -7.79 13.56 -21.41
CA TYR A 187 -9.05 13.46 -20.66
C TYR A 187 -8.83 13.21 -19.15
N LEU A 188 -7.60 12.91 -18.73
CA LEU A 188 -7.25 12.82 -17.32
C LEU A 188 -7.22 14.19 -16.68
N LYS A 189 -7.62 14.25 -15.43
CA LYS A 189 -7.50 15.42 -14.59
C LYS A 189 -6.31 15.30 -13.67
N PHE A 190 -5.66 16.41 -13.39
CA PHE A 190 -4.44 16.49 -12.61
C PHE A 190 -4.73 17.18 -11.28
N PRO A 191 -4.95 16.40 -10.17
CA PRO A 191 -5.24 16.97 -8.88
C PRO A 191 -4.00 17.62 -8.27
N TYR A 192 -4.23 18.75 -7.58
CA TYR A 192 -3.20 19.48 -6.85
C TYR A 192 -3.75 20.13 -5.59
N TYR A 193 -2.87 20.48 -4.67
CA TYR A 193 -3.21 21.23 -3.46
C TYR A 193 -3.60 22.66 -3.82
N LYS A 194 -4.85 23.00 -3.53
CA LYS A 194 -5.52 24.21 -3.99
C LYS A 194 -4.82 25.50 -3.55
N LYS A 195 -4.40 25.59 -2.28
CA LYS A 195 -3.77 26.81 -1.74
C LYS A 195 -2.44 27.16 -2.41
N TRP A 196 -1.74 26.16 -2.98
CA TRP A 196 -0.46 26.41 -3.65
C TRP A 196 -0.60 26.56 -5.15
N GLY A 197 -1.72 26.12 -5.73
CA GLY A 197 -1.94 26.15 -7.18
C GLY A 197 -1.04 25.17 -7.94
N TYR A 198 -1.30 25.01 -9.22
CA TYR A 198 -0.50 24.17 -10.11
C TYR A 198 0.64 25.00 -10.74
N PRO A 199 1.88 24.46 -10.89
CA PRO A 199 2.30 23.08 -10.58
C PRO A 199 2.82 22.88 -9.15
N ARG A 200 2.97 23.91 -8.34
CA ARG A 200 3.58 23.81 -7.00
C ARG A 200 2.81 22.86 -6.08
N GLY A 201 1.50 22.79 -6.23
CA GLY A 201 0.62 21.99 -5.39
C GLY A 201 0.55 20.50 -5.74
N ILE A 202 1.40 19.98 -6.65
CA ILE A 202 1.43 18.55 -6.95
C ILE A 202 1.77 17.73 -5.70
N TYR A 203 1.14 16.57 -5.56
CA TYR A 203 1.36 15.67 -4.45
C TYR A 203 1.37 14.21 -4.86
N ARG A 204 2.09 13.39 -4.10
CA ARG A 204 2.08 11.93 -4.25
C ARG A 204 1.09 11.30 -3.30
N VAL A 205 0.48 10.22 -3.75
CA VAL A 205 -0.44 9.35 -3.01
C VAL A 205 0.08 7.91 -3.02
N GLY A 206 -0.75 6.96 -2.61
CA GLY A 206 -0.38 5.55 -2.56
C GLY A 206 0.52 5.23 -1.36
N PRO A 207 1.15 4.06 -1.33
CA PRO A 207 1.92 3.61 -0.17
C PRO A 207 2.97 4.62 0.30
N LEU A 208 3.80 5.14 -0.60
CA LEU A 208 4.83 6.12 -0.26
C LEU A 208 4.22 7.41 0.29
N GLY A 209 3.15 7.91 -0.34
CA GLY A 209 2.42 9.10 0.12
C GLY A 209 1.87 8.90 1.53
N ARG A 210 1.20 7.78 1.77
CA ARG A 210 0.61 7.46 3.07
C ARG A 210 1.64 7.31 4.18
N LEU A 211 2.76 6.60 3.94
CA LEU A 211 3.79 6.44 4.97
C LEU A 211 4.56 7.74 5.26
N ASN A 212 4.63 8.67 4.30
CA ASN A 212 5.23 9.98 4.54
C ASN A 212 4.34 10.91 5.39
N VAL A 213 3.03 10.73 5.38
CA VAL A 213 2.12 11.61 6.15
C VAL A 213 1.84 11.13 7.57
N VAL A 214 2.08 9.86 7.89
CA VAL A 214 1.75 9.27 9.19
C VAL A 214 2.86 9.50 10.23
N ASP A 215 2.45 9.53 11.51
CA ASP A 215 3.35 9.58 12.65
C ASP A 215 3.70 8.17 13.15
N GLY A 216 2.80 7.20 12.97
CA GLY A 216 2.98 5.81 13.39
C GLY A 216 2.02 4.85 12.69
N ILE A 217 2.12 3.58 13.09
CA ILE A 217 1.22 2.49 12.69
C ILE A 217 0.75 1.77 13.96
N THR A 218 -0.53 1.43 14.05
CA THR A 218 -1.13 0.85 15.27
C THR A 218 -0.76 -0.60 15.52
N THR A 219 -0.23 -1.31 14.52
CA THR A 219 0.20 -2.71 14.67
C THR A 219 1.70 -2.81 14.89
N PRO A 220 2.19 -3.77 15.71
CA PRO A 220 3.57 -3.76 16.22
C PRO A 220 4.62 -4.01 15.15
N LEU A 221 4.43 -4.99 14.26
CA LEU A 221 5.43 -5.36 13.25
C LEU A 221 5.52 -4.29 12.16
N ALA A 222 4.40 -3.85 11.61
CA ALA A 222 4.38 -2.80 10.61
C ALA A 222 4.91 -1.47 11.17
N ASN A 223 4.65 -1.15 12.46
CA ASN A 223 5.21 0.04 13.09
C ASN A 223 6.73 -0.05 13.29
N LYS A 224 7.25 -1.23 13.58
CA LYS A 224 8.71 -1.46 13.61
C LYS A 224 9.32 -1.19 12.23
N GLU A 225 8.72 -1.73 11.17
CA GLU A 225 9.18 -1.50 9.79
C GLU A 225 9.04 -0.04 9.35
N LEU A 226 7.98 0.67 9.76
CA LEU A 226 7.85 2.11 9.51
C LEU A 226 9.04 2.89 10.10
N ARG A 227 9.50 2.54 11.31
CA ARG A 227 10.66 3.20 11.91
C ARG A 227 11.94 2.95 11.12
N GLU A 228 12.14 1.75 10.60
CA GLU A 228 13.28 1.44 9.72
C GLU A 228 13.16 2.19 8.38
N PHE A 229 11.98 2.19 7.78
CA PHE A 229 11.69 2.93 6.56
C PHE A 229 11.99 4.44 6.71
N LYS A 230 11.61 5.04 7.84
CA LYS A 230 11.86 6.47 8.09
C LYS A 230 13.33 6.82 8.25
N LYS A 231 14.23 5.88 8.52
CA LYS A 231 15.68 6.12 8.50
C LYS A 231 16.23 6.42 7.10
N LEU A 232 15.51 6.05 6.05
CA LEU A 232 15.85 6.36 4.65
C LEU A 232 15.50 7.80 4.27
N SER A 233 14.84 8.54 5.16
CA SER A 233 14.35 9.88 4.90
C SER A 233 15.47 10.92 4.81
N ILE A 234 15.27 11.90 3.93
CA ILE A 234 15.98 13.16 3.92
C ILE A 234 14.97 14.21 4.41
N ASN A 235 15.31 14.94 5.45
CA ASN A 235 14.41 15.96 6.07
C ASN A 235 13.02 15.41 6.50
N GLY A 236 12.96 14.14 6.91
CA GLY A 236 11.70 13.51 7.36
C GLY A 236 10.83 12.91 6.26
N ILE A 237 11.25 13.00 4.99
CA ILE A 237 10.54 12.48 3.83
C ILE A 237 11.38 11.43 3.09
N VAL A 238 10.78 10.32 2.74
CA VAL A 238 11.36 9.30 1.85
C VAL A 238 10.85 9.58 0.44
N GLU A 239 11.76 9.97 -0.49
CA GLU A 239 11.34 10.56 -1.76
C GLU A 239 11.47 9.62 -2.97
N GLY A 240 12.52 8.79 -3.06
CA GLY A 240 12.79 7.94 -4.22
C GLY A 240 11.62 7.03 -4.60
N SER A 241 11.26 6.99 -5.88
CA SER A 241 10.06 6.25 -6.34
C SER A 241 10.17 4.74 -6.15
N LEU A 242 11.36 4.15 -6.16
CA LEU A 242 11.52 2.72 -5.88
C LEU A 242 11.13 2.35 -4.44
N PHE A 243 11.18 3.30 -3.49
CA PHE A 243 10.72 3.07 -2.12
C PHE A 243 9.20 2.84 -1.99
N TYR A 244 8.42 3.06 -3.04
CA TYR A 244 7.02 2.61 -3.08
C TYR A 244 6.87 1.11 -2.81
N HIS A 245 7.84 0.28 -3.21
CA HIS A 245 7.79 -1.17 -2.98
C HIS A 245 7.95 -1.51 -1.50
N TYR A 246 8.86 -0.87 -0.80
CA TYR A 246 9.02 -1.05 0.65
C TYR A 246 7.78 -0.56 1.40
N ALA A 247 7.33 0.66 1.10
CA ALA A 247 6.12 1.22 1.69
C ALA A 247 4.89 0.30 1.48
N ARG A 248 4.75 -0.28 0.30
CA ARG A 248 3.68 -1.23 -0.05
C ARG A 248 3.71 -2.49 0.80
N LEU A 249 4.88 -3.04 1.05
CA LEU A 249 5.04 -4.23 1.89
C LEU A 249 4.74 -3.93 3.36
N ILE A 250 5.08 -2.75 3.85
CA ILE A 250 4.70 -2.30 5.21
C ILE A 250 3.18 -2.20 5.34
N GLU A 251 2.48 -1.64 4.35
CA GLU A 251 1.01 -1.61 4.35
C GLU A 251 0.38 -3.00 4.24
N ALA A 252 0.99 -3.90 3.47
CA ALA A 252 0.54 -5.28 3.37
C ALA A 252 0.68 -6.02 4.71
N LEU A 253 1.81 -5.81 5.40
CA LEU A 253 2.03 -6.35 6.76
C LEU A 253 1.01 -5.76 7.76
N TYR A 254 0.79 -4.44 7.73
CA TYR A 254 -0.25 -3.80 8.54
C TYR A 254 -1.64 -4.42 8.29
N ALA A 255 -2.00 -4.64 7.02
CA ALA A 255 -3.28 -5.22 6.67
C ALA A 255 -3.42 -6.68 7.13
N ALA A 256 -2.32 -7.42 7.22
CA ALA A 256 -2.31 -8.79 7.73
C ALA A 256 -2.39 -8.86 9.27
N GLU A 257 -1.80 -7.88 9.97
CA GLU A 257 -1.85 -7.78 11.44
C GLU A 257 -3.21 -7.25 11.94
N LYS A 258 -3.92 -6.43 11.13
CA LYS A 258 -5.18 -5.79 11.45
C LYS A 258 -6.37 -6.73 11.34
#